data_c52bb1f9c7c70155df456089e3fec784
#
_entry.id   c52bb1f9c7c70155df456089e3fec784
#
_cell.length_a   1.000
_cell.length_b   1.000
_cell.length_c   1.000
_cell.angle_alpha   90.00
_cell.angle_beta   90.00
_cell.angle_gamma   90.00
#
_symmetry.space_group_name_H-M   'P 1'
#
loop_
_entity.id
_entity.type
_entity.pdbx_description
1 polymer ?
#
loop_
_entity_poly.entity_id
_entity_poly.type
_entity_poly.pdbx_seq_one_letter_code
_entity_poly.pdbx_strand_id
1 'polypeptide(L)'
;MTAQLKNISAEILNSHDPALEVTSTRQLGIFYSELLNSLNITADSTTFTTIEGGVALSPQHAIDCLEDGVRTSRFLKGIFKAITEVLKTEKDRPLEVLYAGCGPLATLLVPLLPHFNSHQLRITLLDIHEESILSSRRIIEHLELT
;
A
#
# COMPACT_ATOMS: atom_id res chain seq x y z
N MET A 1 -3.85 10.45 -11.65
CA MET A 1 -2.97 9.61 -10.81
C MET A 1 -3.64 8.28 -10.45
N THR A 2 -4.89 8.24 -10.00
CA THR A 2 -5.60 7.00 -9.63
C THR A 2 -5.67 5.97 -10.76
N ALA A 3 -5.97 6.40 -12.00
CA ALA A 3 -5.95 5.51 -13.17
C ALA A 3 -4.54 4.93 -13.46
N GLN A 4 -3.49 5.73 -13.28
CA GLN A 4 -2.10 5.27 -13.42
C GLN A 4 -1.76 4.22 -12.37
N LEU A 5 -2.11 4.46 -11.10
CA LEU A 5 -1.93 3.50 -10.01
C LEU A 5 -2.65 2.19 -10.30
N LYS A 6 -3.90 2.27 -10.78
CA LYS A 6 -4.69 1.11 -11.17
C LYS A 6 -4.03 0.29 -12.26
N ASN A 7 -3.46 0.94 -13.27
CA ASN A 7 -2.78 0.25 -14.37
C ASN A 7 -1.51 -0.45 -13.88
N ILE A 8 -0.66 0.24 -13.10
CA ILE A 8 0.57 -0.36 -12.55
C ILE A 8 0.23 -1.56 -11.67
N SER A 9 -0.74 -1.42 -10.77
CA SER A 9 -1.13 -2.53 -9.90
C SER A 9 -1.80 -3.67 -10.67
N ALA A 10 -2.57 -3.40 -11.74
CA ALA A 10 -3.13 -4.43 -12.60
C ALA A 10 -2.03 -5.25 -13.31
N GLU A 11 -0.96 -4.62 -13.77
CA GLU A 11 0.19 -5.33 -14.34
C GLU A 11 0.83 -6.26 -13.31
N ILE A 12 1.05 -5.78 -12.08
CA ILE A 12 1.58 -6.62 -11.00
C ILE A 12 0.66 -7.81 -10.73
N LEU A 13 -0.64 -7.56 -10.58
CA LEU A 13 -1.62 -8.59 -10.21
C LEU A 13 -1.77 -9.68 -11.27
N ASN A 14 -1.70 -9.32 -12.56
CA ASN A 14 -1.92 -10.24 -13.67
C ASN A 14 -0.64 -10.88 -14.22
N SER A 15 0.54 -10.38 -13.85
CA SER A 15 1.80 -10.94 -14.33
C SER A 15 2.06 -12.34 -13.75
N HIS A 16 2.63 -13.20 -14.57
CA HIS A 16 3.22 -14.49 -14.18
C HIS A 16 4.73 -14.54 -14.49
N ASP A 17 5.27 -13.44 -15.04
CA ASP A 17 6.69 -13.28 -15.34
C ASP A 17 7.38 -12.50 -14.21
N PRO A 18 8.34 -13.10 -13.50
CA PRO A 18 9.08 -12.43 -12.44
C PRO A 18 9.80 -11.15 -12.88
N ALA A 19 10.29 -11.09 -14.11
CA ALA A 19 10.97 -9.91 -14.63
C ALA A 19 9.98 -8.73 -14.82
N LEU A 20 8.79 -9.02 -15.31
CA LEU A 20 7.72 -8.04 -15.44
C LEU A 20 7.22 -7.61 -14.05
N GLU A 21 7.07 -8.53 -13.11
CA GLU A 21 6.70 -8.19 -11.71
C GLU A 21 7.67 -7.19 -11.09
N VAL A 22 8.98 -7.41 -11.23
CA VAL A 22 10.01 -6.48 -10.73
C VAL A 22 9.95 -5.14 -11.46
N THR A 23 9.71 -5.14 -12.76
CA THR A 23 9.60 -3.90 -13.54
C THR A 23 8.39 -3.08 -13.10
N SER A 24 7.23 -3.71 -12.95
CA SER A 24 6.00 -3.02 -12.55
C SER A 24 6.05 -2.54 -11.09
N THR A 25 6.71 -3.28 -10.18
CA THR A 25 6.95 -2.78 -8.81
C THR A 25 7.93 -1.61 -8.77
N ARG A 26 8.91 -1.56 -9.67
CA ARG A 26 9.78 -0.37 -9.81
C ARG A 26 8.97 0.84 -10.30
N GLN A 27 8.04 0.66 -11.23
CA GLN A 27 7.13 1.72 -11.67
C GLN A 27 6.24 2.20 -10.52
N LEU A 28 5.80 1.30 -9.64
CA LEU A 28 5.09 1.66 -8.42
C LEU A 28 5.94 2.54 -7.50
N GLY A 29 7.23 2.20 -7.33
CA GLY A 29 8.17 3.02 -6.56
C GLY A 29 8.33 4.43 -7.15
N ILE A 30 8.48 4.55 -8.47
CA ILE A 30 8.54 5.85 -9.17
C ILE A 30 7.25 6.64 -8.93
N PHE A 31 6.09 5.99 -9.10
CA PHE A 31 4.80 6.60 -8.84
C PHE A 31 4.70 7.19 -7.43
N TYR A 32 5.11 6.45 -6.40
CA TYR A 32 5.10 6.94 -5.03
C TYR A 32 6.09 8.09 -4.82
N SER A 33 7.27 8.06 -5.45
CA SER A 33 8.23 9.15 -5.36
C SER A 33 7.67 10.46 -5.95
N GLU A 34 7.00 10.38 -7.10
CA GLU A 34 6.32 11.51 -7.72
C GLU A 34 5.18 12.04 -6.84
N LEU A 35 4.41 11.12 -6.25
CA LEU A 35 3.30 11.45 -5.37
C LEU A 35 3.78 12.16 -4.10
N LEU A 36 4.81 11.64 -3.43
CA LEU A 36 5.42 12.25 -2.24
C LEU A 36 5.91 13.67 -2.55
N ASN A 37 6.61 13.84 -3.67
CA ASN A 37 7.08 15.15 -4.11
C ASN A 37 5.91 16.12 -4.35
N SER A 38 4.85 15.68 -5.02
CA SER A 38 3.67 16.51 -5.31
C SER A 38 2.93 16.95 -4.05
N LEU A 39 2.95 16.11 -3.03
CA LEU A 39 2.30 16.37 -1.74
C LEU A 39 3.22 17.09 -0.73
N ASN A 40 4.48 17.34 -1.07
CA ASN A 40 5.50 17.83 -0.15
C ASN A 40 5.54 16.97 1.15
N ILE A 41 5.53 15.65 0.98
CA ILE A 41 5.66 14.70 2.08
C ILE A 41 7.12 14.27 2.13
N THR A 42 7.76 14.51 3.26
CA THR A 42 9.10 14.00 3.57
C THR A 42 8.95 12.88 4.60
N ALA A 43 9.60 11.77 4.36
CA ALA A 43 9.64 10.64 5.27
C ALA A 43 11.08 10.43 5.76
N ASP A 44 11.72 11.53 6.19
CA ASP A 44 13.15 11.58 6.52
C ASP A 44 13.50 10.90 7.85
N SER A 45 12.50 10.43 8.59
CA SER A 45 12.76 9.76 9.86
C SER A 45 13.39 8.39 9.63
N THR A 46 14.66 8.26 9.99
CA THR A 46 15.42 6.99 10.01
C THR A 46 15.47 6.37 11.41
N THR A 47 14.78 6.97 12.38
CA THR A 47 14.83 6.55 13.77
C THR A 47 13.97 5.31 13.98
N PHE A 48 14.59 4.23 14.45
CA PHE A 48 13.88 3.04 14.88
C PHE A 48 13.22 3.27 16.24
N THR A 49 12.03 2.78 16.42
CA THR A 49 11.33 2.79 17.70
C THR A 49 11.39 1.41 18.33
N THR A 50 12.05 1.29 19.49
CA THR A 50 12.06 0.04 20.26
C THR A 50 10.73 -0.13 20.97
N ILE A 51 10.11 -1.28 20.80
CA ILE A 51 8.85 -1.67 21.44
C ILE A 51 9.07 -2.97 22.24
N GLU A 52 8.15 -3.27 23.13
CA GLU A 52 8.20 -4.54 23.85
C GLU A 52 8.13 -5.72 22.86
N GLY A 53 9.19 -6.53 22.85
CA GLY A 53 9.30 -7.69 21.96
C GLY A 53 9.86 -7.42 20.55
N GLY A 54 10.31 -6.20 20.23
CA GLY A 54 10.89 -5.95 18.91
C GLY A 54 11.26 -4.51 18.62
N VAL A 55 11.35 -4.22 17.31
CA VAL A 55 11.69 -2.90 16.78
C VAL A 55 10.68 -2.53 15.69
N ALA A 56 10.06 -1.36 15.80
CA ALA A 56 9.28 -0.79 14.71
C ALA A 56 10.23 -0.15 13.70
N LEU A 57 10.07 -0.49 12.42
CA LEU A 57 10.84 0.09 11.33
C LEU A 57 10.54 1.58 11.20
N SER A 58 11.56 2.37 10.86
CA SER A 58 11.35 3.78 10.55
C SER A 58 10.51 3.97 9.28
N PRO A 59 9.87 5.13 9.09
CA PRO A 59 9.14 5.45 7.87
C PRO A 59 9.98 5.29 6.61
N GLN A 60 11.25 5.67 6.64
CA GLN A 60 12.16 5.49 5.50
C GLN A 60 12.36 4.01 5.15
N HIS A 61 12.59 3.14 6.13
CA HIS A 61 12.72 1.69 5.88
C HIS A 61 11.43 1.07 5.31
N ALA A 62 10.25 1.58 5.71
CA ALA A 62 9.00 1.13 5.14
C ALA A 62 8.90 1.49 3.64
N ILE A 63 9.46 2.65 3.22
CA ILE A 63 9.57 3.04 1.82
C ILE A 63 10.55 2.14 1.08
N ASP A 64 11.74 1.92 1.67
CA ASP A 64 12.80 1.09 1.07
C ASP A 64 12.32 -0.36 0.81
N CYS A 65 11.34 -0.84 1.57
CA CYS A 65 10.71 -2.15 1.30
C CYS A 65 10.07 -2.27 -0.09
N LEU A 66 9.75 -1.16 -0.77
CA LEU A 66 9.26 -1.19 -2.16
C LEU A 66 10.33 -1.65 -3.14
N GLU A 67 11.62 -1.49 -2.82
CA GLU A 67 12.73 -1.91 -3.69
C GLU A 67 12.82 -3.44 -3.82
N ASP A 68 12.30 -4.19 -2.82
CA ASP A 68 12.12 -5.64 -2.94
C ASP A 68 10.86 -5.95 -3.78
N GLY A 69 11.02 -5.85 -5.10
CA GLY A 69 9.94 -6.00 -6.06
C GLY A 69 9.28 -7.37 -6.02
N VAL A 70 10.05 -8.44 -5.76
CA VAL A 70 9.50 -9.81 -5.67
C VAL A 70 8.62 -9.93 -4.43
N ARG A 71 9.10 -9.48 -3.29
CA ARG A 71 8.33 -9.48 -2.03
C ARG A 71 7.05 -8.66 -2.18
N THR A 72 7.17 -7.43 -2.67
CA THR A 72 6.05 -6.51 -2.85
C THR A 72 4.99 -7.10 -3.79
N SER A 73 5.38 -7.64 -4.94
CA SER A 73 4.48 -8.31 -5.88
C SER A 73 3.74 -9.47 -5.22
N ARG A 74 4.45 -10.33 -4.49
CA ARG A 74 3.84 -11.50 -3.82
C ARG A 74 2.83 -11.09 -2.76
N PHE A 75 3.12 -10.07 -1.96
CA PHE A 75 2.18 -9.55 -0.97
C PHE A 75 0.94 -8.94 -1.63
N LEU A 76 1.11 -8.08 -2.64
CA LEU A 76 -0.02 -7.47 -3.34
C LEU A 76 -0.95 -8.53 -3.94
N LYS A 77 -0.41 -9.53 -4.62
CA LYS A 77 -1.19 -10.65 -5.18
C LYS A 77 -1.91 -11.45 -4.09
N GLY A 78 -1.21 -11.77 -3.00
CA GLY A 78 -1.78 -12.52 -1.90
C GLY A 78 -2.94 -11.78 -1.22
N ILE A 79 -2.75 -10.50 -0.92
CA ILE A 79 -3.77 -9.65 -0.30
C ILE A 79 -4.97 -9.46 -1.24
N PHE A 80 -4.73 -9.15 -2.51
CA PHE A 80 -5.79 -9.00 -3.50
C PHE A 80 -6.64 -10.26 -3.63
N LYS A 81 -5.99 -11.43 -3.70
CA LYS A 81 -6.68 -12.71 -3.74
C LYS A 81 -7.50 -12.94 -2.48
N ALA A 82 -6.93 -12.70 -1.29
CA ALA A 82 -7.62 -12.89 -0.02
C ALA A 82 -8.87 -12.01 0.07
N ILE A 83 -8.76 -10.71 -0.22
CA ILE A 83 -9.89 -9.79 -0.23
C ILE A 83 -10.96 -10.28 -1.23
N THR A 84 -10.55 -10.62 -2.45
CA THR A 84 -11.47 -11.07 -3.50
C THR A 84 -12.22 -12.34 -3.10
N GLU A 85 -11.55 -13.31 -2.46
CA GLU A 85 -12.19 -14.54 -2.01
C GLU A 85 -13.23 -14.29 -0.89
N VAL A 86 -12.91 -13.43 0.07
CA VAL A 86 -13.86 -13.09 1.14
C VAL A 86 -15.06 -12.34 0.61
N LEU A 87 -14.87 -11.41 -0.33
CA LEU A 87 -15.97 -10.66 -0.96
C LEU A 87 -16.92 -11.53 -1.78
N LYS A 88 -16.56 -12.76 -2.16
CA LYS A 88 -17.49 -13.70 -2.80
C LYS A 88 -18.54 -14.22 -1.84
N THR A 89 -18.21 -14.32 -0.56
CA THR A 89 -19.07 -14.89 0.49
C THR A 89 -19.74 -13.82 1.34
N GLU A 90 -19.04 -12.72 1.62
CA GLU A 90 -19.54 -11.60 2.43
C GLU A 90 -20.09 -10.50 1.50
N LYS A 91 -21.42 -10.49 1.27
CA LYS A 91 -22.03 -9.54 0.33
C LYS A 91 -22.91 -8.47 1.00
N ASP A 92 -23.30 -8.70 2.24
CA ASP A 92 -24.32 -7.88 2.91
C ASP A 92 -23.73 -6.68 3.67
N ARG A 93 -22.42 -6.63 3.81
CA ARG A 93 -21.70 -5.55 4.50
C ARG A 93 -20.31 -5.35 3.92
N PRO A 94 -19.71 -4.15 4.08
CA PRO A 94 -18.32 -3.94 3.73
C PRO A 94 -17.40 -4.91 4.48
N LEU A 95 -16.37 -5.41 3.80
CA LEU A 95 -15.31 -6.18 4.44
C LEU A 95 -14.42 -5.23 5.27
N GLU A 96 -14.32 -5.52 6.55
CA GLU A 96 -13.43 -4.79 7.46
C GLU A 96 -11.98 -5.25 7.25
N VAL A 97 -11.11 -4.31 6.90
CA VAL A 97 -9.69 -4.57 6.65
C VAL A 97 -8.85 -3.75 7.64
N LEU A 98 -8.08 -4.42 8.48
CA LEU A 98 -7.09 -3.78 9.35
C LEU A 98 -5.69 -3.96 8.74
N TYR A 99 -5.00 -2.86 8.48
CA TYR A 99 -3.60 -2.88 8.08
C TYR A 99 -2.74 -2.30 9.22
N ALA A 100 -2.16 -3.17 10.03
CA ALA A 100 -1.28 -2.81 11.13
C ALA A 100 0.18 -2.71 10.64
N GLY A 101 0.87 -1.63 11.03
CA GLY A 101 2.20 -1.30 10.52
C GLY A 101 2.13 -0.86 9.05
N CYS A 102 1.21 0.06 8.73
CA CYS A 102 0.94 0.44 7.34
C CYS A 102 2.07 1.26 6.69
N GLY A 103 2.91 1.90 7.52
CA GLY A 103 3.94 2.83 7.05
C GLY A 103 3.35 4.08 6.38
N PRO A 104 4.22 4.98 5.91
CA PRO A 104 3.80 6.28 5.37
C PRO A 104 3.09 6.20 4.01
N LEU A 105 3.24 5.10 3.29
CA LEU A 105 2.68 4.90 1.94
C LEU A 105 1.52 3.90 1.91
N ALA A 106 1.29 3.13 2.98
CA ALA A 106 0.37 1.99 3.01
C ALA A 106 0.52 1.08 1.77
N THR A 107 1.77 0.76 1.43
CA THR A 107 2.22 0.21 0.13
C THR A 107 1.57 -1.11 -0.28
N LEU A 108 1.11 -1.90 0.68
CA LEU A 108 0.49 -3.20 0.39
C LEU A 108 -1.04 -3.12 0.22
N LEU A 109 -1.64 -1.95 0.47
CA LEU A 109 -3.08 -1.78 0.37
C LEU A 109 -3.49 -0.71 -0.64
N VAL A 110 -2.89 0.49 -0.56
CA VAL A 110 -3.24 1.62 -1.45
C VAL A 110 -3.24 1.25 -2.93
N PRO A 111 -2.27 0.47 -3.48
CA PRO A 111 -2.30 0.07 -4.89
C PRO A 111 -3.49 -0.83 -5.26
N LEU A 112 -4.09 -1.49 -4.29
CA LEU A 112 -5.21 -2.40 -4.52
C LEU A 112 -6.57 -1.71 -4.50
N LEU A 113 -6.69 -0.56 -3.82
CA LEU A 113 -7.96 0.14 -3.63
C LEU A 113 -8.67 0.50 -4.94
N PRO A 114 -7.98 0.94 -6.02
CA PRO A 114 -8.65 1.24 -7.28
C PRO A 114 -9.34 0.05 -7.97
N HIS A 115 -9.14 -1.17 -7.47
CA HIS A 115 -9.76 -2.39 -8.00
C HIS A 115 -11.07 -2.77 -7.28
N PHE A 116 -11.40 -2.06 -6.20
CA PHE A 116 -12.60 -2.30 -5.41
C PHE A 116 -13.51 -1.07 -5.43
N ASN A 117 -14.81 -1.27 -5.24
CA ASN A 117 -15.75 -0.18 -5.05
C ASN A 117 -15.68 0.32 -3.59
N SER A 118 -15.90 1.62 -3.36
CA SER A 118 -15.86 2.24 -2.03
C SER A 118 -16.79 1.60 -0.99
N HIS A 119 -17.83 0.91 -1.44
CA HIS A 119 -18.79 0.23 -0.55
C HIS A 119 -18.36 -1.20 -0.17
N GLN A 120 -17.34 -1.76 -0.83
CA GLN A 120 -16.91 -3.14 -0.59
C GLN A 120 -15.96 -3.28 0.59
N LEU A 121 -15.19 -2.23 0.88
CA LEU A 121 -14.14 -2.27 1.91
C LEU A 121 -14.34 -1.15 2.92
N ARG A 122 -14.12 -1.47 4.20
CA ARG A 122 -13.90 -0.50 5.26
C ARG A 122 -12.49 -0.72 5.81
N ILE A 123 -11.64 0.30 5.71
CA ILE A 123 -10.21 0.18 5.97
C ILE A 123 -9.84 0.93 7.23
N THR A 124 -9.08 0.25 8.10
CA THR A 124 -8.42 0.85 9.24
C THR A 124 -6.92 0.72 9.07
N LEU A 125 -6.21 1.85 9.01
CA LEU A 125 -4.75 1.90 9.01
C LEU A 125 -4.26 2.15 10.43
N LEU A 126 -3.28 1.39 10.87
CA LEU A 126 -2.64 1.51 12.17
C LEU A 126 -1.13 1.55 11.98
N ASP A 127 -0.49 2.53 12.61
CA ASP A 127 0.98 2.61 12.70
C ASP A 127 1.38 3.24 14.02
N ILE A 128 2.59 2.96 14.49
CA ILE A 128 3.14 3.56 15.72
C ILE A 128 3.61 5.00 15.46
N HIS A 129 3.97 5.32 14.22
CA HIS A 129 4.42 6.64 13.82
C HIS A 129 3.24 7.47 13.32
N GLU A 130 2.91 8.54 14.03
CA GLU A 130 1.82 9.45 13.65
C GLU A 130 2.03 10.03 12.24
N GLU A 131 3.27 10.37 11.89
CA GLU A 131 3.65 10.87 10.57
C GLU A 131 3.30 9.87 9.44
N SER A 132 3.42 8.55 9.69
CA SER A 132 3.00 7.52 8.74
C SER A 132 1.49 7.55 8.49
N ILE A 133 0.69 7.72 9.53
CA ILE A 133 -0.77 7.84 9.41
C ILE A 133 -1.17 9.11 8.68
N LEU A 134 -0.53 10.25 9.01
CA LEU A 134 -0.80 11.52 8.33
C LEU A 134 -0.43 11.45 6.85
N SER A 135 0.70 10.85 6.52
CA SER A 135 1.15 10.67 5.14
C SER A 135 0.19 9.77 4.35
N SER A 136 -0.11 8.58 4.86
CA SER A 136 -0.99 7.63 4.18
C SER A 136 -2.41 8.19 3.99
N ARG A 137 -2.93 8.96 4.96
CA ARG A 137 -4.21 9.67 4.84
C ARG A 137 -4.19 10.67 3.69
N ARG A 138 -3.18 11.55 3.62
CA ARG A 138 -3.03 12.54 2.55
C ARG A 138 -2.94 11.89 1.17
N ILE A 139 -2.25 10.75 1.07
CA ILE A 139 -2.14 9.96 -0.16
C ILE A 139 -3.52 9.43 -0.58
N ILE A 140 -4.27 8.83 0.32
CA ILE A 140 -5.59 8.27 0.04
C ILE A 140 -6.57 9.36 -0.39
N GLU A 141 -6.58 10.51 0.32
CA GLU A 141 -7.41 11.67 -0.01
C GLU A 141 -7.05 12.24 -1.40
N HIS A 142 -5.75 12.43 -1.69
CA HIS A 142 -5.29 12.96 -2.98
C HIS A 142 -5.62 12.03 -4.15
N LEU A 143 -5.59 10.74 -3.93
CA LEU A 143 -5.94 9.73 -4.93
C LEU A 143 -7.46 9.46 -5.01
N GLU A 144 -8.27 10.13 -4.20
CA GLU A 144 -9.74 9.95 -4.16
C GLU A 144 -10.14 8.47 -3.97
N LEU A 145 -9.48 7.79 -3.03
CA LEU A 145 -9.67 6.36 -2.75
C LEU A 145 -10.57 6.10 -1.52
N THR A 146 -11.41 7.06 -1.16
CA THR A 146 -12.38 7.01 -0.05
C THR A 146 -13.77 6.61 -0.50
#